data_d1b0f0d0ce3de2b6680e9541609fc388
#
_entry.id   d1b0f0d0ce3de2b6680e9541609fc388
#
_cell.length_a   1.000
_cell.length_b   1.000
_cell.length_c   1.000
_cell.angle_alpha   90.00
_cell.angle_beta   90.00
_cell.angle_gamma   90.00
#
_symmetry.space_group_name_H-M   'P 1'
#
loop_
_entity.id
_entity.type
_entity.pdbx_description
1 polymer ?
#
loop_
_entity_poly.entity_id
_entity_poly.type
_entity_poly.pdbx_seq_one_letter_code
_entity_poly.pdbx_strand_id
1 'polypeptide(L)'
;MPEGIKIETIADKYYGKPEYDWVIILTNNFINPQFAFPLDNWTLRKITEDKYDDDAYTGIHHYETIETKSGQTLGGKSILALKGGLVVDKTFYDSPFTYWNGTNNVTVAGNTVSKSVLNYDHEVAENEKKREIYILKKRYFKKFLEEFKQQNLYSESSDFITKRLKKTGV
;
A
#
# COMPACT_ATOMS: atom_id res chain seq x y z
N MET A 1 9.80 4.05 2.84
CA MET A 1 10.18 3.95 4.27
C MET A 1 11.09 2.74 4.44
N PRO A 2 12.30 2.85 5.03
CA PRO A 2 13.16 1.70 5.29
C PRO A 2 12.54 0.74 6.32
N GLU A 3 12.95 -0.51 6.29
CA GLU A 3 12.49 -1.54 7.22
C GLU A 3 12.88 -1.19 8.67
N GLY A 4 11.98 -1.42 9.62
CA GLY A 4 12.22 -1.20 11.05
C GLY A 4 12.30 0.27 11.51
N ILE A 5 12.14 1.25 10.61
CA ILE A 5 12.08 2.66 11.02
C ILE A 5 10.71 2.98 11.60
N LYS A 6 10.70 3.51 12.82
CA LYS A 6 9.49 4.02 13.46
C LYS A 6 9.09 5.39 12.91
N ILE A 7 7.80 5.66 12.95
CA ILE A 7 7.22 6.92 12.45
C ILE A 7 7.75 8.14 13.22
N GLU A 8 7.98 8.00 14.53
CA GLU A 8 8.54 9.05 15.38
C GLU A 8 9.94 9.47 14.91
N THR A 9 10.75 8.49 14.43
CA THR A 9 12.07 8.76 13.87
C THR A 9 11.98 9.56 12.57
N ILE A 10 10.97 9.29 11.75
CA ILE A 10 10.72 10.05 10.51
C ILE A 10 10.26 11.46 10.86
N ALA A 11 9.35 11.59 11.83
CA ALA A 11 8.86 12.89 12.29
C ALA A 11 10.00 13.75 12.86
N ASP A 12 10.87 13.18 13.67
CA ASP A 12 12.04 13.85 14.20
C ASP A 12 12.98 14.35 13.10
N LYS A 13 13.33 13.46 12.16
CA LYS A 13 14.19 13.80 11.03
C LYS A 13 13.60 14.90 10.13
N TYR A 14 12.29 14.88 9.91
CA TYR A 14 11.63 15.77 8.96
C TYR A 14 11.15 17.08 9.59
N TYR A 15 10.56 17.01 10.79
CA TYR A 15 9.96 18.14 11.50
C TYR A 15 10.75 18.62 12.70
N GLY A 16 11.81 17.88 13.10
CA GLY A 16 12.70 18.22 14.20
C GLY A 16 12.19 17.84 15.59
N LYS A 17 11.07 17.09 15.67
CA LYS A 17 10.55 16.51 16.91
C LYS A 17 9.79 15.23 16.65
N PRO A 18 9.99 14.17 17.43
CA PRO A 18 9.28 12.89 17.31
C PRO A 18 7.77 13.03 17.60
N GLU A 19 7.38 14.02 18.43
CA GLU A 19 5.97 14.32 18.79
C GLU A 19 5.08 14.70 17.60
N TYR A 20 5.65 14.94 16.41
CA TYR A 20 4.91 15.28 15.20
C TYR A 20 4.58 14.05 14.32
N ASP A 21 4.72 12.86 14.84
CA ASP A 21 4.32 11.59 14.19
C ASP A 21 2.85 11.61 13.75
N TRP A 22 1.95 12.19 14.57
CA TRP A 22 0.54 12.33 14.26
C TRP A 22 0.28 13.15 12.97
N VAL A 23 1.16 14.07 12.61
CA VAL A 23 1.04 14.81 11.34
C VAL A 23 1.20 13.87 10.15
N ILE A 24 2.12 12.90 10.24
CA ILE A 24 2.30 11.88 9.21
C ILE A 24 1.08 10.97 9.16
N ILE A 25 0.55 10.57 10.31
CA ILE A 25 -0.67 9.73 10.41
C ILE A 25 -1.84 10.43 9.72
N LEU A 26 -2.09 11.71 10.03
CA LEU A 26 -3.17 12.48 9.42
C LEU A 26 -2.95 12.72 7.92
N THR A 27 -1.72 13.04 7.50
CA THR A 27 -1.40 13.29 6.09
C THR A 27 -1.67 12.08 5.20
N ASN A 28 -1.52 10.87 5.75
CA ASN A 28 -1.76 9.62 5.05
C ASN A 28 -3.15 9.03 5.32
N ASN A 29 -3.97 9.69 6.14
CA ASN A 29 -5.30 9.21 6.55
C ASN A 29 -5.27 7.80 7.14
N PHE A 30 -4.27 7.51 7.98
CA PHE A 30 -4.14 6.21 8.62
C PHE A 30 -5.14 6.07 9.78
N ILE A 31 -6.15 5.23 9.59
CA ILE A 31 -7.18 4.95 10.60
C ILE A 31 -6.62 4.06 11.72
N ASN A 32 -5.84 3.04 11.35
CA ASN A 32 -5.17 2.16 12.30
C ASN A 32 -3.65 2.22 12.10
N PRO A 33 -2.93 3.01 12.89
CA PRO A 33 -1.48 3.18 12.74
C PRO A 33 -0.68 1.89 12.91
N GLN A 34 -1.14 0.93 13.70
CA GLN A 34 -0.42 -0.33 13.94
C GLN A 34 -0.22 -1.15 12.66
N PHE A 35 -1.21 -1.14 11.75
CA PHE A 35 -1.16 -1.90 10.51
C PHE A 35 -0.88 -1.04 9.26
N ALA A 36 -0.78 0.27 9.44
CA ALA A 36 -0.57 1.21 8.34
C ALA A 36 0.89 1.27 7.87
N PHE A 37 1.83 0.87 8.73
CA PHE A 37 3.26 0.90 8.43
C PHE A 37 3.79 -0.47 8.05
N PRO A 38 4.91 -0.51 7.28
CA PRO A 38 5.52 -1.78 6.93
C PRO A 38 5.99 -2.51 8.18
N LEU A 39 5.61 -3.77 8.27
CA LEU A 39 6.02 -4.68 9.32
C LEU A 39 7.45 -5.17 9.05
N ASP A 40 8.16 -5.53 10.10
CA ASP A 40 9.42 -6.26 9.98
C ASP A 40 9.16 -7.71 9.51
N ASN A 41 10.20 -8.33 8.96
CA ASN A 41 10.10 -9.67 8.37
C ASN A 41 9.62 -10.74 9.35
N TRP A 42 10.03 -10.67 10.62
CA TRP A 42 9.63 -11.65 11.61
C TRP A 42 8.13 -11.55 11.93
N THR A 43 7.66 -10.32 12.17
CA THR A 43 6.24 -10.04 12.45
C THR A 43 5.37 -10.38 11.24
N LEU A 44 5.83 -10.05 10.02
CA LEU A 44 5.11 -10.38 8.79
C LEU A 44 4.94 -11.89 8.62
N ARG A 45 6.00 -12.68 8.83
CA ARG A 45 5.94 -14.15 8.78
C ARG A 45 4.93 -14.69 9.78
N LYS A 46 5.01 -14.25 11.03
CA LYS A 46 4.09 -14.70 12.07
C LYS A 46 2.63 -14.40 11.73
N ILE A 47 2.34 -13.18 11.27
CA ILE A 47 0.98 -12.81 10.86
C ILE A 47 0.52 -13.65 9.65
N THR A 48 1.41 -13.95 8.71
CA THR A 48 1.07 -14.79 7.55
C THR A 48 0.78 -16.23 7.99
N GLU A 49 1.58 -16.78 8.88
CA GLU A 49 1.35 -18.10 9.47
C GLU A 49 0.04 -18.15 10.25
N ASP A 50 -0.24 -17.15 11.10
CA ASP A 50 -1.48 -17.04 11.85
C ASP A 50 -2.74 -16.88 10.95
N LYS A 51 -2.57 -16.34 9.73
CA LYS A 51 -3.66 -16.08 8.78
C LYS A 51 -3.97 -17.26 7.86
N TYR A 52 -2.95 -17.99 7.44
CA TYR A 52 -3.05 -19.04 6.41
C TYR A 52 -2.65 -20.43 6.90
N ASP A 53 -2.25 -20.58 8.15
CA ASP A 53 -1.79 -21.84 8.75
C ASP A 53 -0.74 -22.57 7.88
N ASP A 54 -0.95 -23.86 7.61
CA ASP A 54 -0.05 -24.71 6.80
C ASP A 54 0.12 -24.22 5.34
N ASP A 55 -0.83 -23.44 4.82
CA ASP A 55 -0.83 -22.93 3.46
C ASP A 55 -0.09 -21.57 3.32
N ALA A 56 0.52 -21.07 4.39
CA ALA A 56 1.19 -19.76 4.41
C ALA A 56 2.22 -19.60 3.28
N TYR A 57 3.03 -20.64 3.02
CA TYR A 57 4.12 -20.59 2.05
C TYR A 57 3.88 -21.39 0.78
N THR A 58 2.86 -22.26 0.76
CA THR A 58 2.57 -23.17 -0.36
C THR A 58 1.24 -22.89 -1.03
N GLY A 59 0.29 -22.30 -0.31
CA GLY A 59 -1.02 -21.96 -0.82
C GLY A 59 -0.98 -20.85 -1.86
N ILE A 60 -1.75 -21.01 -2.93
CA ILE A 60 -1.90 -20.02 -4.00
C ILE A 60 -2.98 -19.02 -3.57
N HIS A 61 -2.61 -17.75 -3.44
CA HIS A 61 -3.55 -16.68 -3.14
C HIS A 61 -4.38 -16.29 -4.38
N HIS A 62 -3.70 -16.09 -5.51
CA HIS A 62 -4.35 -15.76 -6.79
C HIS A 62 -3.36 -15.95 -7.95
N TYR A 63 -3.84 -15.70 -9.17
CA TYR A 63 -3.00 -15.65 -10.36
C TYR A 63 -2.92 -14.25 -10.91
N GLU A 64 -1.75 -13.88 -11.45
CA GLU A 64 -1.51 -12.58 -12.08
C GLU A 64 -0.97 -12.76 -13.49
N THR A 65 -1.37 -11.84 -14.38
CA THR A 65 -0.82 -11.78 -15.73
C THR A 65 0.61 -11.28 -15.73
N ILE A 66 1.42 -11.79 -16.66
CA ILE A 66 2.77 -11.31 -16.99
C ILE A 66 2.67 -10.37 -18.20
N GLU A 67 3.39 -9.25 -18.17
CA GLU A 67 3.44 -8.35 -19.31
C GLU A 67 3.92 -9.09 -20.56
N THR A 68 3.06 -9.18 -21.58
CA THR A 68 3.37 -9.83 -22.85
C THR A 68 3.32 -8.79 -23.98
N LYS A 69 4.42 -8.69 -24.72
CA LYS A 69 4.56 -7.77 -25.87
C LYS A 69 4.20 -8.49 -27.16
N SER A 70 3.36 -7.87 -27.99
CA SER A 70 2.90 -8.44 -29.25
C SER A 70 3.75 -8.03 -30.45
N GLY A 71 4.65 -7.04 -30.32
CA GLY A 71 5.45 -6.52 -31.42
C GLY A 71 5.90 -5.08 -31.18
N GLN A 72 6.35 -4.43 -32.25
CA GLN A 72 6.75 -3.02 -32.20
C GLN A 72 6.03 -2.23 -33.28
N THR A 73 5.71 -0.96 -32.99
CA THR A 73 5.26 0.00 -34.00
C THR A 73 6.42 0.39 -34.95
N LEU A 74 6.09 1.00 -36.08
CA LEU A 74 7.08 1.57 -37.01
C LEU A 74 8.07 2.55 -36.35
N GLY A 75 7.70 3.15 -35.20
CA GLY A 75 8.56 4.01 -34.37
C GLY A 75 9.33 3.27 -33.26
N GLY A 76 9.37 1.93 -33.27
CA GLY A 76 10.10 1.12 -32.26
C GLY A 76 9.43 0.99 -30.91
N LYS A 77 8.21 1.52 -30.71
CA LYS A 77 7.48 1.40 -29.46
C LYS A 77 6.84 0.02 -29.35
N SER A 78 7.06 -0.67 -28.23
CA SER A 78 6.43 -1.97 -27.96
C SER A 78 4.91 -1.86 -27.86
N ILE A 79 4.21 -2.80 -28.50
CA ILE A 79 2.76 -2.98 -28.37
C ILE A 79 2.52 -4.05 -27.33
N LEU A 80 1.63 -3.79 -26.36
CA LEU A 80 1.24 -4.74 -25.35
C LEU A 80 0.13 -5.65 -25.89
N ALA A 81 0.33 -6.97 -25.82
CA ALA A 81 -0.71 -7.96 -26.02
C ALA A 81 -1.50 -8.19 -24.72
N LEU A 82 -0.78 -8.19 -23.60
CA LEU A 82 -1.35 -8.39 -22.28
C LEU A 82 -0.62 -7.51 -21.27
N LYS A 83 -1.37 -6.76 -20.47
CA LYS A 83 -0.80 -5.96 -19.38
C LYS A 83 -0.46 -6.89 -18.20
N GLY A 84 0.72 -6.72 -17.59
CA GLY A 84 1.09 -7.43 -16.38
C GLY A 84 0.38 -6.91 -15.12
N GLY A 85 0.27 -7.78 -14.10
CA GLY A 85 -0.28 -7.45 -12.79
C GLY A 85 -1.80 -7.38 -12.75
N LEU A 86 -2.52 -7.97 -13.72
CA LEU A 86 -3.97 -8.15 -13.65
C LEU A 86 -4.28 -9.46 -12.95
N VAL A 87 -5.13 -9.40 -11.94
CA VAL A 87 -5.61 -10.62 -11.26
C VAL A 87 -6.52 -11.39 -12.20
N VAL A 88 -6.25 -12.68 -12.35
CA VAL A 88 -7.00 -13.61 -13.19
C VAL A 88 -7.35 -14.87 -12.40
N ASP A 89 -8.29 -15.62 -12.91
CA ASP A 89 -8.69 -16.89 -12.31
C ASP A 89 -7.81 -18.07 -12.77
N LYS A 90 -7.99 -19.21 -12.14
CA LYS A 90 -7.29 -20.46 -12.50
C LYS A 90 -7.61 -20.90 -13.92
N THR A 91 -8.81 -20.63 -14.41
CA THR A 91 -9.25 -21.01 -15.76
C THR A 91 -8.39 -20.31 -16.81
N PHE A 92 -8.07 -19.03 -16.60
CA PHE A 92 -7.16 -18.31 -17.48
C PHE A 92 -5.74 -18.88 -17.44
N TYR A 93 -5.24 -19.24 -16.25
CA TYR A 93 -3.91 -19.85 -16.08
C TYR A 93 -3.78 -21.19 -16.80
N ASP A 94 -4.82 -22.01 -16.78
CA ASP A 94 -4.85 -23.35 -17.37
C ASP A 94 -5.23 -23.34 -18.87
N SER A 95 -5.77 -22.22 -19.40
CA SER A 95 -6.25 -22.11 -20.78
C SER A 95 -5.22 -21.47 -21.72
N PRO A 96 -5.21 -21.80 -23.00
CA PRO A 96 -4.34 -21.15 -23.98
C PRO A 96 -4.79 -19.70 -24.22
N PHE A 97 -3.83 -18.80 -24.31
CA PHE A 97 -4.02 -17.39 -24.64
C PHE A 97 -3.55 -17.08 -26.05
N THR A 98 -4.40 -16.47 -26.85
CA THR A 98 -4.08 -16.11 -28.25
C THR A 98 -4.03 -14.59 -28.42
N TYR A 99 -2.96 -14.12 -29.03
CA TYR A 99 -2.79 -12.70 -29.33
C TYR A 99 -2.20 -12.48 -30.75
N TRP A 100 -2.42 -11.30 -31.30
CA TRP A 100 -1.86 -10.90 -32.58
C TRP A 100 -0.46 -10.28 -32.39
N ASN A 101 0.56 -10.80 -33.08
CA ASN A 101 1.95 -10.33 -32.96
C ASN A 101 2.35 -9.28 -34.02
N GLY A 102 1.39 -8.77 -34.79
CA GLY A 102 1.62 -7.86 -35.92
C GLY A 102 1.67 -8.56 -37.28
N THR A 103 1.80 -9.88 -37.31
CA THR A 103 1.86 -10.71 -38.55
C THR A 103 0.90 -11.89 -38.47
N ASN A 104 0.87 -12.60 -37.36
CA ASN A 104 0.09 -13.82 -37.19
C ASN A 104 -0.56 -13.85 -35.79
N ASN A 105 -1.61 -14.67 -35.64
CA ASN A 105 -2.10 -15.07 -34.32
C ASN A 105 -1.12 -16.05 -33.68
N VAL A 106 -0.65 -15.72 -32.49
CA VAL A 106 0.23 -16.56 -31.68
C VAL A 106 -0.58 -17.08 -30.48
N THR A 107 -0.63 -18.40 -30.33
CA THR A 107 -1.26 -19.05 -29.20
C THR A 107 -0.18 -19.60 -28.27
N VAL A 108 -0.27 -19.23 -26.97
CA VAL A 108 0.66 -19.66 -25.94
C VAL A 108 -0.14 -20.27 -24.77
N ALA A 109 0.51 -21.10 -23.97
CA ALA A 109 -0.13 -21.63 -22.76
C ALA A 109 -0.36 -20.49 -21.76
N GLY A 110 -1.49 -20.51 -21.03
CA GLY A 110 -1.85 -19.47 -20.07
C GLY A 110 -0.80 -19.27 -18.97
N ASN A 111 -0.17 -20.35 -18.52
CA ASN A 111 0.91 -20.33 -17.53
C ASN A 111 2.21 -19.66 -18.02
N THR A 112 2.37 -19.37 -19.31
CA THR A 112 3.50 -18.57 -19.84
C THR A 112 3.22 -17.07 -19.81
N VAL A 113 1.96 -16.67 -19.76
CA VAL A 113 1.50 -15.27 -19.72
C VAL A 113 0.86 -14.90 -18.38
N SER A 114 0.84 -15.83 -17.45
CA SER A 114 0.39 -15.62 -16.08
C SER A 114 1.24 -16.43 -15.10
N LYS A 115 1.23 -16.05 -13.84
CA LYS A 115 1.94 -16.70 -12.74
C LYS A 115 1.01 -16.87 -11.54
N SER A 116 1.26 -17.91 -10.75
CA SER A 116 0.66 -18.01 -9.41
C SER A 116 1.38 -17.12 -8.42
N VAL A 117 0.63 -16.50 -7.54
CA VAL A 117 1.14 -15.71 -6.40
C VAL A 117 0.81 -16.46 -5.13
N LEU A 118 1.82 -16.80 -4.34
CA LEU A 118 1.64 -17.50 -3.08
C LEU A 118 1.10 -16.55 -1.99
N ASN A 119 0.52 -17.12 -0.95
CA ASN A 119 -0.02 -16.35 0.17
C ASN A 119 1.05 -15.44 0.80
N TYR A 120 2.23 -15.97 1.09
CA TYR A 120 3.34 -15.18 1.64
C TYR A 120 3.81 -14.08 0.70
N ASP A 121 3.96 -14.37 -0.60
CA ASP A 121 4.38 -13.38 -1.60
C ASP A 121 3.36 -12.23 -1.72
N HIS A 122 2.07 -12.54 -1.61
CA HIS A 122 1.01 -11.54 -1.57
C HIS A 122 1.15 -10.62 -0.35
N GLU A 123 1.33 -11.18 0.85
CA GLU A 123 1.50 -10.39 2.08
C GLU A 123 2.77 -9.55 2.06
N VAL A 124 3.86 -10.07 1.48
CA VAL A 124 5.09 -9.28 1.24
C VAL A 124 4.82 -8.11 0.31
N ALA A 125 4.12 -8.33 -0.80
CA ALA A 125 3.78 -7.28 -1.75
C ALA A 125 2.89 -6.19 -1.11
N GLU A 126 1.89 -6.57 -0.32
CA GLU A 126 1.04 -5.64 0.42
C GLU A 126 1.83 -4.87 1.49
N ASN A 127 2.77 -5.52 2.17
CA ASN A 127 3.64 -4.87 3.14
C ASN A 127 4.60 -3.87 2.48
N GLU A 128 5.12 -4.19 1.29
CA GLU A 128 5.98 -3.27 0.52
C GLU A 128 5.22 -2.00 0.07
N LYS A 129 3.95 -2.11 -0.31
CA LYS A 129 3.11 -0.94 -0.65
C LYS A 129 3.02 0.07 0.49
N LYS A 130 3.07 -0.39 1.75
CA LYS A 130 3.04 0.47 2.94
C LYS A 130 4.31 1.30 3.13
N ARG A 131 5.39 1.03 2.39
CA ARG A 131 6.64 1.81 2.46
C ARG A 131 6.51 3.19 1.82
N GLU A 132 5.55 3.38 0.94
CA GLU A 132 5.28 4.67 0.30
C GLU A 132 4.35 5.50 1.18
N ILE A 133 4.89 6.53 1.82
CA ILE A 133 4.13 7.45 2.67
C ILE A 133 4.25 8.88 2.17
N TYR A 134 3.19 9.66 2.39
CA TYR A 134 3.18 11.10 2.13
C TYR A 134 3.69 11.85 3.35
N ILE A 135 4.54 12.84 3.13
CA ILE A 135 5.06 13.72 4.18
C ILE A 135 4.67 15.16 3.82
N LEU A 136 4.03 15.85 4.77
CA LEU A 136 3.66 17.26 4.60
C LEU A 136 4.91 18.11 4.41
N LYS A 137 4.96 18.90 3.33
CA LYS A 137 6.11 19.79 3.05
C LYS A 137 6.32 20.79 4.17
N LYS A 138 7.58 20.99 4.59
CA LYS A 138 7.97 21.91 5.70
C LYS A 138 7.38 23.32 5.58
N ARG A 139 7.22 23.84 4.35
CA ARG A 139 6.64 25.18 4.11
C ARG A 139 5.19 25.32 4.58
N TYR A 140 4.42 24.22 4.61
CA TYR A 140 3.02 24.22 5.05
C TYR A 140 2.86 23.80 6.51
N PHE A 141 3.92 23.28 7.13
CA PHE A 141 3.86 22.66 8.45
C PHE A 141 3.38 23.63 9.54
N LYS A 142 3.92 24.87 9.59
CA LYS A 142 3.50 25.87 10.60
C LYS A 142 2.02 26.20 10.45
N LYS A 143 1.58 26.50 9.22
CA LYS A 143 0.18 26.84 8.93
C LYS A 143 -0.75 25.68 9.30
N PHE A 144 -0.36 24.46 8.97
CA PHE A 144 -1.11 23.25 9.33
C PHE A 144 -1.28 23.12 10.86
N LEU A 145 -0.22 23.33 11.65
CA LEU A 145 -0.29 23.28 13.11
C LEU A 145 -1.21 24.37 13.68
N GLU A 146 -1.17 25.58 13.12
CA GLU A 146 -2.02 26.68 13.54
C GLU A 146 -3.49 26.40 13.26
N GLU A 147 -3.83 25.94 12.05
CA GLU A 147 -5.19 25.57 11.66
C GLU A 147 -5.71 24.40 12.50
N PHE A 148 -4.88 23.35 12.69
CA PHE A 148 -5.24 22.22 13.54
C PHE A 148 -5.55 22.64 14.99
N LYS A 149 -4.74 23.52 15.57
CA LYS A 149 -5.01 24.06 16.91
C LYS A 149 -6.32 24.83 16.97
N GLN A 150 -6.64 25.63 15.94
CA GLN A 150 -7.89 26.40 15.89
C GLN A 150 -9.11 25.49 15.75
N GLN A 151 -9.03 24.47 14.90
CA GLN A 151 -10.12 23.51 14.70
C GLN A 151 -10.42 22.65 15.94
N ASN A 152 -9.41 22.40 16.77
CA ASN A 152 -9.54 21.64 18.00
C ASN A 152 -9.90 22.49 19.23
N LEU A 153 -10.22 23.79 19.06
CA LEU A 153 -10.76 24.60 20.14
C LEU A 153 -12.24 24.25 20.36
N TYR A 154 -12.62 24.11 21.62
CA TYR A 154 -14.03 23.90 21.99
C TYR A 154 -14.85 25.17 21.72
N SER A 155 -16.03 25.00 21.15
CA SER A 155 -17.04 26.04 21.08
C SER A 155 -17.59 26.34 22.47
N GLU A 156 -17.96 27.59 22.74
CA GLU A 156 -18.62 27.97 24.00
C GLU A 156 -19.94 27.22 24.15
N SER A 157 -20.11 26.56 25.28
CA SER A 157 -21.31 25.80 25.65
C SER A 157 -21.41 25.73 27.17
N SER A 158 -22.52 25.20 27.69
CA SER A 158 -22.73 25.02 29.16
C SER A 158 -21.62 24.18 29.83
N ASP A 159 -20.94 23.31 29.05
CA ASP A 159 -19.87 22.45 29.56
C ASP A 159 -18.47 23.05 29.38
N PHE A 160 -18.41 24.26 28.83
CA PHE A 160 -17.17 24.95 28.54
C PHE A 160 -16.52 25.50 29.82
N ILE A 161 -15.32 25.06 30.13
CA ILE A 161 -14.52 25.58 31.25
C ILE A 161 -13.43 26.53 30.71
N THR A 162 -12.72 26.09 29.69
CA THR A 162 -11.72 26.88 28.97
C THR A 162 -11.71 26.46 27.49
N LYS A 163 -11.04 27.24 26.63
CA LYS A 163 -10.88 26.89 25.18
C LYS A 163 -10.29 25.50 24.92
N ARG A 164 -9.77 24.84 25.95
CA ARG A 164 -9.15 23.50 25.85
C ARG A 164 -9.72 22.48 26.83
N LEU A 165 -10.70 22.87 27.64
CA LEU A 165 -11.25 22.01 28.68
C LEU A 165 -12.76 22.12 28.72
N LYS A 166 -13.45 21.00 28.59
CA LYS A 166 -14.87 20.83 28.87
C LYS A 166 -15.09 19.97 30.10
N LYS A 167 -16.23 20.16 30.75
CA LYS A 167 -16.73 19.18 31.73
C LYS A 167 -17.06 17.89 31.01
N THR A 168 -16.59 16.74 31.52
CA THR A 168 -17.11 15.45 31.12
C THR A 168 -18.42 15.25 31.89
N GLY A 169 -19.52 15.06 31.18
CA GLY A 169 -20.82 14.75 31.80
C GLY A 169 -20.68 13.48 32.65
N VAL A 170 -21.26 13.56 33.85
CA VAL A 170 -21.56 12.40 34.69
C VAL A 170 -22.97 11.93 34.32
#